data_150d3ed1a78f269c2bd865e1db8a73d8
#
_entry.id   150d3ed1a78f269c2bd865e1db8a73d8
#
_cell.length_a   1.000
_cell.length_b   1.000
_cell.length_c   1.000
_cell.angle_alpha   90.00
_cell.angle_beta   90.00
_cell.angle_gamma   90.00
#
_symmetry.space_group_name_H-M   'P 1'
#
loop_
_entity.id
_entity.type
_entity.pdbx_description
1 polymer ?
#
loop_
_entity_poly.entity_id
_entity_poly.type
_entity_poly.pdbx_seq_one_letter_code
_entity_poly.pdbx_strand_id
1 'polypeptide(L)'
;MHPIDAAVASYDSGPDKLRSACSGIPEQMLNRRIGPGQWSIMENAVHLLDSDLASTHRMRRIVAEDCPLLVAYDENAFIDRLPSDRADLAEVLDLFEANRRFTARWLRSLPREAFARVGVHTQRGKVTLLQIVEIYAHHVDHHLDFVSHKLRNLKGG
;
A
#
# COMPACT_ATOMS: atom_id res chain seq x y z
N MET A 1 24.43 1.72 0.56
CA MET A 1 23.35 1.60 -0.44
C MET A 1 22.84 3.00 -0.75
N HIS A 2 22.64 3.34 -2.01
CA HIS A 2 22.09 4.67 -2.38
C HIS A 2 20.64 4.81 -1.88
N PRO A 3 20.17 6.01 -1.43
CA PRO A 3 18.81 6.18 -0.90
C PRO A 3 17.69 5.69 -1.83
N ILE A 4 17.80 5.95 -3.13
CA ILE A 4 16.83 5.44 -4.13
C ILE A 4 16.78 3.91 -4.12
N ASP A 5 17.93 3.24 -4.12
CA ASP A 5 18.00 1.77 -4.15
C ASP A 5 17.38 1.17 -2.87
N ALA A 6 17.63 1.83 -1.73
CA ALA A 6 17.05 1.44 -0.44
C ALA A 6 15.52 1.61 -0.43
N ALA A 7 15.01 2.74 -0.92
CA ALA A 7 13.58 3.00 -1.00
C ALA A 7 12.87 1.99 -1.90
N VAL A 8 13.43 1.72 -3.10
CA VAL A 8 12.84 0.74 -4.04
C VAL A 8 12.92 -0.68 -3.48
N ALA A 9 14.00 -1.06 -2.80
CA ALA A 9 14.11 -2.37 -2.16
C ALA A 9 13.08 -2.52 -1.02
N SER A 10 12.91 -1.49 -0.19
CA SER A 10 11.89 -1.46 0.86
C SER A 10 10.47 -1.58 0.29
N TYR A 11 10.16 -0.83 -0.78
CA TYR A 11 8.88 -0.92 -1.50
C TYR A 11 8.63 -2.33 -2.03
N ASP A 12 9.64 -2.95 -2.67
CA ASP A 12 9.56 -4.29 -3.26
C ASP A 12 9.40 -5.41 -2.22
N SER A 13 9.85 -5.21 -0.98
CA SER A 13 9.71 -6.19 0.11
C SER A 13 8.30 -6.24 0.73
N GLY A 14 7.46 -5.26 0.43
CA GLY A 14 6.11 -5.14 1.01
C GLY A 14 5.22 -6.37 0.83
N PRO A 15 5.16 -7.00 -0.36
CA PRO A 15 4.35 -8.20 -0.57
C PRO A 15 4.72 -9.36 0.35
N ASP A 16 5.99 -9.63 0.53
CA ASP A 16 6.47 -10.71 1.40
C ASP A 16 6.06 -10.45 2.85
N LYS A 17 6.15 -9.20 3.30
CA LYS A 17 5.71 -8.78 4.65
C LYS A 17 4.21 -8.97 4.82
N LEU A 18 3.38 -8.49 3.86
CA LEU A 18 1.92 -8.60 3.94
C LEU A 18 1.48 -10.06 3.90
N ARG A 19 2.04 -10.87 2.99
CA ARG A 19 1.74 -12.30 2.87
C ARG A 19 2.10 -13.04 4.15
N SER A 20 3.27 -12.76 4.73
CA SER A 20 3.70 -13.34 6.00
C SER A 20 2.75 -12.97 7.16
N ALA A 21 2.33 -11.70 7.24
CA ALA A 21 1.42 -11.23 8.28
C ALA A 21 0.01 -11.85 8.18
N CYS A 22 -0.44 -12.17 6.96
CA CYS A 22 -1.74 -12.81 6.72
C CYS A 22 -1.69 -14.35 6.79
N SER A 23 -0.50 -14.95 6.87
CA SER A 23 -0.33 -16.40 6.88
C SER A 23 -0.94 -17.04 8.11
N GLY A 24 -1.70 -18.13 7.93
CA GLY A 24 -2.29 -18.93 9.00
C GLY A 24 -3.41 -18.24 9.77
N ILE A 25 -3.95 -17.12 9.26
CA ILE A 25 -5.12 -16.48 9.88
C ILE A 25 -6.37 -17.26 9.45
N PRO A 26 -7.18 -17.75 10.41
CA PRO A 26 -8.43 -18.42 10.10
C PRO A 26 -9.41 -17.51 9.36
N GLU A 27 -10.11 -18.03 8.35
CA GLU A 27 -11.02 -17.28 7.49
C GLU A 27 -12.07 -16.50 8.30
N GLN A 28 -12.63 -17.11 9.35
CA GLN A 28 -13.62 -16.47 10.23
C GLN A 28 -13.08 -15.23 10.97
N MET A 29 -11.75 -15.05 11.03
CA MET A 29 -11.12 -13.90 11.69
C MET A 29 -10.84 -12.74 10.70
N LEU A 30 -10.83 -13.00 9.38
CA LEU A 30 -10.44 -12.02 8.37
C LEU A 30 -11.36 -10.80 8.38
N ASN A 31 -12.68 -11.01 8.46
CA ASN A 31 -13.68 -9.94 8.42
C ASN A 31 -14.11 -9.41 9.80
N ARG A 32 -13.50 -9.92 10.89
CA ARG A 32 -13.83 -9.51 12.25
C ARG A 32 -13.20 -8.16 12.58
N ARG A 33 -14.02 -7.16 12.86
CA ARG A 33 -13.59 -5.88 13.46
C ARG A 33 -13.49 -6.04 14.98
N ILE A 34 -12.46 -5.48 15.62
CA ILE A 34 -12.25 -5.56 17.08
C ILE A 34 -12.91 -4.41 17.84
N GLY A 35 -13.40 -3.39 17.16
CA GLY A 35 -14.11 -2.26 17.76
C GLY A 35 -14.66 -1.30 16.73
N PRO A 36 -15.49 -0.33 17.16
CA PRO A 36 -16.03 0.72 16.29
C PRO A 36 -14.91 1.51 15.61
N GLY A 37 -15.04 1.77 14.30
CA GLY A 37 -14.08 2.54 13.51
C GLY A 37 -12.75 1.83 13.24
N GLN A 38 -12.61 0.56 13.65
CA GLN A 38 -11.41 -0.22 13.37
C GLN A 38 -11.65 -1.21 12.23
N TRP A 39 -10.82 -1.13 11.22
CA TRP A 39 -10.91 -2.01 10.05
C TRP A 39 -10.56 -3.46 10.39
N SER A 40 -11.19 -4.41 9.72
CA SER A 40 -10.82 -5.84 9.78
C SER A 40 -9.46 -6.10 9.11
N ILE A 41 -8.97 -7.33 9.20
CA ILE A 41 -7.74 -7.74 8.51
C ILE A 41 -7.94 -7.67 6.99
N MET A 42 -9.09 -8.16 6.50
CA MET A 42 -9.44 -8.10 5.08
C MET A 42 -9.52 -6.65 4.59
N GLU A 43 -10.19 -5.77 5.32
CA GLU A 43 -10.28 -4.35 4.97
C GLU A 43 -8.90 -3.67 4.93
N ASN A 44 -7.98 -4.02 5.82
CA ASN A 44 -6.59 -3.53 5.75
C ASN A 44 -5.85 -4.06 4.51
N ALA A 45 -6.03 -5.33 4.15
CA ALA A 45 -5.38 -5.91 2.97
C ALA A 45 -5.93 -5.27 1.67
N VAL A 46 -7.25 -5.11 1.55
CA VAL A 46 -7.90 -4.45 0.41
C VAL A 46 -7.47 -2.98 0.32
N HIS A 47 -7.45 -2.26 1.45
CA HIS A 47 -6.97 -0.87 1.49
C HIS A 47 -5.52 -0.74 1.00
N LEU A 48 -4.63 -1.65 1.42
CA LEU A 48 -3.25 -1.64 0.94
C LEU A 48 -3.18 -1.83 -0.58
N LEU A 49 -4.02 -2.70 -1.15
CA LEU A 49 -4.11 -2.90 -2.60
C LEU A 49 -4.63 -1.63 -3.30
N ASP A 50 -5.75 -1.05 -2.85
CA ASP A 50 -6.33 0.16 -3.43
C ASP A 50 -5.35 1.33 -3.41
N SER A 51 -4.69 1.54 -2.27
CA SER A 51 -3.65 2.55 -2.10
C SER A 51 -2.47 2.33 -3.04
N ASP A 52 -2.07 1.08 -3.22
CA ASP A 52 -0.92 0.74 -4.06
C ASP A 52 -1.21 0.92 -5.55
N LEU A 53 -2.42 0.58 -6.01
CA LEU A 53 -2.89 0.86 -7.37
C LEU A 53 -2.92 2.37 -7.65
N ALA A 54 -3.47 3.15 -6.71
CA ALA A 54 -3.47 4.61 -6.81
C ALA A 54 -2.04 5.18 -6.82
N SER A 55 -1.13 4.63 -6.01
CA SER A 55 0.26 5.10 -5.94
C SER A 55 1.03 4.79 -7.21
N THR A 56 0.85 3.61 -7.78
CA THR A 56 1.47 3.23 -9.05
C THR A 56 1.09 4.20 -10.16
N HIS A 57 -0.18 4.54 -10.27
CA HIS A 57 -0.65 5.53 -11.23
C HIS A 57 -0.03 6.92 -10.98
N ARG A 58 0.04 7.37 -9.71
CA ARG A 58 0.67 8.64 -9.33
C ARG A 58 2.16 8.68 -9.68
N MET A 59 2.91 7.62 -9.37
CA MET A 59 4.34 7.50 -9.71
C MET A 59 4.56 7.61 -11.22
N ARG A 60 3.75 6.92 -12.01
CA ARG A 60 3.84 6.96 -13.48
C ARG A 60 3.53 8.34 -14.02
N ARG A 61 2.54 9.05 -13.47
CA ARG A 61 2.21 10.42 -13.85
C ARG A 61 3.35 11.40 -13.53
N ILE A 62 4.00 11.29 -12.37
CA ILE A 62 5.17 12.13 -12.02
C ILE A 62 6.28 11.99 -13.05
N VAL A 63 6.49 10.78 -13.58
CA VAL A 63 7.53 10.54 -14.59
C VAL A 63 7.11 11.02 -15.97
N ALA A 64 5.85 10.82 -16.35
CA ALA A 64 5.36 11.05 -17.71
C ALA A 64 4.87 12.49 -17.97
N GLU A 65 4.42 13.19 -16.93
CA GLU A 65 3.77 14.51 -17.06
C GLU A 65 4.60 15.60 -16.35
N ASP A 66 4.37 16.87 -16.72
CA ASP A 66 5.02 17.99 -16.07
C ASP A 66 4.22 18.44 -14.84
N CYS A 67 4.76 18.13 -13.64
CA CYS A 67 4.22 18.52 -12.34
C CYS A 67 2.71 18.21 -12.18
N PRO A 68 2.26 16.96 -12.35
CA PRO A 68 0.85 16.59 -12.36
C PRO A 68 0.16 16.82 -11.01
N LEU A 69 -1.14 17.11 -11.04
CA LEU A 69 -1.99 17.08 -9.85
C LEU A 69 -2.29 15.61 -9.47
N LEU A 70 -1.94 15.23 -8.25
CA LEU A 70 -2.13 13.89 -7.70
C LEU A 70 -3.30 13.91 -6.71
N VAL A 71 -4.47 13.49 -7.19
CA VAL A 71 -5.69 13.55 -6.39
C VAL A 71 -5.69 12.44 -5.32
N ALA A 72 -5.97 12.84 -4.07
CA ALA A 72 -6.25 11.90 -2.99
C ALA A 72 -7.64 11.28 -3.18
N TYR A 73 -7.84 10.09 -2.61
CA TYR A 73 -9.14 9.46 -2.49
C TYR A 73 -9.50 9.32 -0.99
N ASP A 74 -10.80 9.21 -0.71
CA ASP A 74 -11.30 8.97 0.64
C ASP A 74 -11.25 7.47 0.96
N GLU A 75 -10.24 7.06 1.72
CA GLU A 75 -10.01 5.65 2.07
C GLU A 75 -11.12 5.07 2.95
N ASN A 76 -11.72 5.89 3.84
CA ASN A 76 -12.85 5.45 4.66
C ASN A 76 -14.09 5.23 3.80
N ALA A 77 -14.36 6.12 2.84
CA ALA A 77 -15.47 5.92 1.91
C ALA A 77 -15.29 4.65 1.05
N PHE A 78 -14.05 4.29 0.70
CA PHE A 78 -13.76 3.04 -0.01
C PHE A 78 -14.11 1.83 0.86
N ILE A 79 -13.64 1.79 2.11
CA ILE A 79 -13.94 0.70 3.04
C ILE A 79 -15.43 0.60 3.36
N ASP A 80 -16.13 1.73 3.53
CA ASP A 80 -17.53 1.75 3.93
C ASP A 80 -18.50 1.43 2.78
N ARG A 81 -18.10 1.70 1.53
CA ARG A 81 -19.00 1.59 0.36
C ARG A 81 -18.67 0.45 -0.59
N LEU A 82 -17.45 -0.07 -0.54
CA LEU A 82 -17.02 -1.20 -1.37
C LEU A 82 -17.05 -2.48 -0.53
N PRO A 83 -17.58 -3.61 -1.07
CA PRO A 83 -17.80 -4.84 -0.30
C PRO A 83 -16.49 -5.64 -0.10
N SER A 84 -15.56 -5.10 0.69
CA SER A 84 -14.27 -5.74 0.99
C SER A 84 -14.41 -7.12 1.66
N ASP A 85 -15.52 -7.34 2.38
CA ASP A 85 -15.86 -8.62 3.02
C ASP A 85 -16.11 -9.78 2.05
N ARG A 86 -16.32 -9.46 0.76
CA ARG A 86 -16.50 -10.44 -0.33
C ARG A 86 -15.23 -10.72 -1.12
N ALA A 87 -14.13 -10.05 -0.80
CA ALA A 87 -12.86 -10.26 -1.47
C ALA A 87 -12.24 -11.61 -1.08
N ASP A 88 -11.53 -12.22 -2.00
CA ASP A 88 -10.65 -13.36 -1.72
C ASP A 88 -9.27 -12.82 -1.30
N LEU A 89 -8.83 -13.19 -0.11
CA LEU A 89 -7.54 -12.73 0.42
C LEU A 89 -6.37 -13.17 -0.48
N ALA A 90 -6.43 -14.36 -1.07
CA ALA A 90 -5.37 -14.84 -1.95
C ALA A 90 -5.28 -13.97 -3.22
N GLU A 91 -6.42 -13.64 -3.83
CA GLU A 91 -6.47 -12.73 -5.00
C GLU A 91 -5.95 -11.34 -4.65
N VAL A 92 -6.33 -10.78 -3.49
CA VAL A 92 -5.85 -9.48 -3.02
C VAL A 92 -4.32 -9.48 -2.86
N LEU A 93 -3.77 -10.52 -2.22
CA LEU A 93 -2.33 -10.65 -2.01
C LEU A 93 -1.56 -10.84 -3.33
N ASP A 94 -2.10 -11.64 -4.25
CA ASP A 94 -1.48 -11.90 -5.55
C ASP A 94 -1.47 -10.65 -6.43
N LEU A 95 -2.56 -9.89 -6.46
CA LEU A 95 -2.64 -8.64 -7.21
C LEU A 95 -1.74 -7.55 -6.61
N PHE A 96 -1.70 -7.44 -5.28
CA PHE A 96 -0.79 -6.53 -4.58
C PHE A 96 0.68 -6.86 -4.90
N GLU A 97 1.05 -8.14 -4.85
CA GLU A 97 2.40 -8.58 -5.19
C GLU A 97 2.73 -8.30 -6.66
N ALA A 98 1.85 -8.66 -7.59
CA ALA A 98 2.04 -8.43 -9.02
C ALA A 98 2.26 -6.95 -9.32
N ASN A 99 1.43 -6.06 -8.74
CA ASN A 99 1.55 -4.61 -8.90
C ASN A 99 2.88 -4.09 -8.36
N ARG A 100 3.29 -4.49 -7.15
CA ARG A 100 4.56 -4.03 -6.54
C ARG A 100 5.79 -4.55 -7.27
N ARG A 101 5.84 -5.84 -7.61
CA ARG A 101 6.95 -6.41 -8.37
C ARG A 101 7.10 -5.73 -9.75
N PHE A 102 5.98 -5.50 -10.44
CA PHE A 102 5.98 -4.77 -11.71
C PHE A 102 6.50 -3.33 -11.52
N THR A 103 5.98 -2.60 -10.54
CA THR A 103 6.36 -1.21 -10.26
C THR A 103 7.81 -1.10 -9.82
N ALA A 104 8.29 -1.99 -8.95
CA ALA A 104 9.69 -2.00 -8.50
C ALA A 104 10.67 -2.26 -9.65
N ARG A 105 10.35 -3.18 -10.58
CA ARG A 105 11.18 -3.39 -11.78
C ARG A 105 11.23 -2.15 -12.66
N TRP A 106 10.08 -1.51 -12.86
CA TRP A 106 10.02 -0.26 -13.61
C TRP A 106 10.81 0.87 -12.91
N LEU A 107 10.66 1.07 -11.61
CA LEU A 107 11.43 2.07 -10.86
C LEU A 107 12.96 1.85 -11.01
N ARG A 108 13.41 0.60 -10.95
CA ARG A 108 14.83 0.25 -11.15
C ARG A 108 15.35 0.56 -12.56
N SER A 109 14.47 0.63 -13.56
CA SER A 109 14.84 0.97 -14.94
C SER A 109 14.95 2.48 -15.20
N LEU A 110 14.50 3.32 -14.25
CA LEU A 110 14.53 4.77 -14.41
C LEU A 110 15.92 5.34 -14.15
N PRO A 111 16.30 6.42 -14.87
CA PRO A 111 17.50 7.18 -14.52
C PRO A 111 17.30 7.86 -13.16
N ARG A 112 18.39 8.06 -12.40
CA ARG A 112 18.33 8.61 -11.03
C ARG A 112 17.65 9.98 -10.94
N GLU A 113 17.82 10.80 -11.97
CA GLU A 113 17.24 12.14 -12.08
C GLU A 113 15.70 12.10 -12.09
N ALA A 114 15.10 11.01 -12.55
CA ALA A 114 13.65 10.86 -12.56
C ALA A 114 13.06 10.89 -11.14
N PHE A 115 13.82 10.46 -10.13
CA PHE A 115 13.36 10.45 -8.74
C PHE A 115 13.25 11.84 -8.09
N ALA A 116 13.85 12.86 -8.72
CA ALA A 116 13.69 14.26 -8.32
C ALA A 116 12.48 14.93 -9.00
N ARG A 117 11.84 14.30 -9.99
CA ARG A 117 10.62 14.82 -10.61
C ARG A 117 9.50 14.94 -9.58
N VAL A 118 8.62 15.94 -9.76
CA VAL A 118 7.63 16.33 -8.76
C VAL A 118 6.21 16.26 -9.30
N GLY A 119 5.26 16.02 -8.38
CA GLY A 119 3.83 16.26 -8.57
C GLY A 119 3.28 17.04 -7.39
N VAL A 120 2.02 17.49 -7.48
CA VAL A 120 1.31 18.19 -6.40
C VAL A 120 0.20 17.30 -5.87
N HIS A 121 0.38 16.75 -4.67
CA HIS A 121 -0.64 15.92 -4.03
C HIS A 121 -1.65 16.81 -3.30
N THR A 122 -2.96 16.58 -3.50
CA THR A 122 -4.02 17.45 -2.97
C THR A 122 -4.03 17.61 -1.45
N GLN A 123 -3.49 16.63 -0.71
CA GLN A 123 -3.40 16.67 0.76
C GLN A 123 -1.98 16.92 1.28
N ARG A 124 -0.92 16.60 0.51
CA ARG A 124 0.49 16.65 0.96
C ARG A 124 1.28 17.80 0.32
N GLY A 125 0.69 18.48 -0.68
CA GLY A 125 1.41 19.48 -1.45
C GLY A 125 2.43 18.85 -2.42
N LYS A 126 3.51 19.58 -2.67
CA LYS A 126 4.57 19.17 -3.59
C LYS A 126 5.34 17.96 -3.05
N VAL A 127 5.42 16.91 -3.85
CA VAL A 127 6.12 15.66 -3.50
C VAL A 127 6.98 15.19 -4.68
N THR A 128 8.14 14.60 -4.38
CA THR A 128 8.99 13.97 -5.41
C THR A 128 8.60 12.52 -5.65
N LEU A 129 9.05 11.94 -6.77
CA LEU A 129 8.90 10.50 -7.00
C LEU A 129 9.53 9.68 -5.86
N LEU A 130 10.75 10.04 -5.40
CA LEU A 130 11.39 9.35 -4.29
C LEU A 130 10.52 9.36 -3.04
N GLN A 131 10.00 10.53 -2.66
CA GLN A 131 9.13 10.65 -1.49
C GLN A 131 7.85 9.80 -1.61
N ILE A 132 7.25 9.70 -2.80
CA ILE A 132 6.10 8.81 -3.02
C ILE A 132 6.51 7.34 -2.80
N VAL A 133 7.64 6.90 -3.34
CA VAL A 133 8.13 5.52 -3.13
C VAL A 133 8.34 5.23 -1.63
N GLU A 134 8.97 6.14 -0.91
CA GLU A 134 9.21 6.03 0.54
C GLU A 134 7.90 5.97 1.34
N ILE A 135 6.94 6.86 1.04
CA ILE A 135 5.61 6.87 1.67
C ILE A 135 4.95 5.49 1.54
N TYR A 136 4.93 4.92 0.33
CA TYR A 136 4.25 3.64 0.10
C TYR A 136 5.06 2.42 0.55
N ALA A 137 6.37 2.52 0.71
CA ALA A 137 7.17 1.53 1.42
C ALA A 137 6.77 1.46 2.91
N HIS A 138 6.73 2.61 3.58
CA HIS A 138 6.33 2.71 5.00
C HIS A 138 4.84 2.43 5.26
N HIS A 139 3.98 2.66 4.27
CA HIS A 139 2.54 2.43 4.41
C HIS A 139 2.20 0.99 4.75
N VAL A 140 2.91 0.03 4.16
CA VAL A 140 2.76 -1.39 4.52
C VAL A 140 3.13 -1.63 5.97
N ASP A 141 4.29 -1.18 6.41
CA ASP A 141 4.76 -1.40 7.78
C ASP A 141 3.75 -0.83 8.80
N HIS A 142 3.21 0.36 8.54
CA HIS A 142 2.17 0.98 9.36
C HIS A 142 0.91 0.10 9.51
N HIS A 143 0.40 -0.45 8.40
CA HIS A 143 -0.79 -1.32 8.44
C HIS A 143 -0.49 -2.70 9.03
N LEU A 144 0.73 -3.22 8.89
CA LEU A 144 1.13 -4.49 9.52
C LEU A 144 1.18 -4.39 11.05
N ASP A 145 1.55 -3.25 11.60
CA ASP A 145 1.47 -3.00 13.05
C ASP A 145 0.02 -3.11 13.55
N PHE A 146 -0.96 -2.55 12.81
CA PHE A 146 -2.38 -2.71 13.11
C PHE A 146 -2.84 -4.16 13.01
N VAL A 147 -2.48 -4.88 11.95
CA VAL A 147 -2.83 -6.31 11.80
C VAL A 147 -2.27 -7.12 12.96
N SER A 148 -1.01 -6.91 13.32
CA SER A 148 -0.35 -7.59 14.45
C SER A 148 -1.03 -7.30 15.78
N HIS A 149 -1.43 -6.06 16.03
CA HIS A 149 -2.18 -5.66 17.22
C HIS A 149 -3.56 -6.35 17.27
N LYS A 150 -4.28 -6.39 16.14
CA LYS A 150 -5.58 -7.08 16.03
C LYS A 150 -5.48 -8.56 16.35
N LEU A 151 -4.48 -9.25 15.79
CA LEU A 151 -4.28 -10.68 16.01
C LEU A 151 -4.03 -10.99 17.48
N ARG A 152 -3.29 -10.15 18.21
CA ARG A 152 -3.09 -10.31 19.66
C ARG A 152 -4.41 -10.18 20.42
N ASN A 153 -5.25 -9.20 20.08
CA ASN A 153 -6.54 -8.96 20.74
C ASN A 153 -7.56 -10.06 20.43
N LEU A 154 -7.56 -10.60 19.20
CA LEU A 154 -8.48 -11.68 18.81
C LEU A 154 -8.11 -13.05 19.41
N LYS A 155 -6.85 -13.27 19.80
CA LYS A 155 -6.37 -14.50 20.45
C LYS A 155 -6.47 -14.47 21.97
N GLY A 156 -6.62 -13.30 22.58
CA GLY A 156 -6.66 -13.10 24.03
C GLY A 156 -8.07 -12.96 24.62
N GLY A 157 -9.12 -13.05 23.82
CA GLY A 157 -10.54 -13.07 24.22
C GLY A 157 -11.23 -14.33 23.74
#